data_564e424fc9733552d1d4c6bb9f5b37b8
#
_entry.id   564e424fc9733552d1d4c6bb9f5b37b8
#
_cell.length_a   1.000
_cell.length_b   1.000
_cell.length_c   1.000
_cell.angle_alpha   90.00
_cell.angle_beta   90.00
_cell.angle_gamma   90.00
#
_symmetry.space_group_name_H-M   'P 1'
#
loop_
_entity.id
_entity.type
_entity.pdbx_description
1 polymer ?
#
loop_
_entity_poly.entity_id
_entity_poly.type
_entity_poly.pdbx_seq_one_letter_code
_entity_poly.pdbx_strand_id
1 'polypeptide(L)'
;MAKVWAYFDAAGPLVGREWPITYRFEEEQRLAVLRGFGVRAFTSMIYPHKPGMAQWLNGWAADFAARTPDCLRTATFFPEDGAEAYVRDELAGGVRVFKAHVQVGAYDPADARLDAVWGAVAEAGVPVVVHCGSGPAPGKHTGPEPIARVLARHPRLRLIIAHLGMPEYADFLELAERYPGVHLDTTMAFTDFAERTAPFPRAERARLAELGERVLFGSDFPNIPYGYAHALEALARLGMGEEWLRGVCYRERGAVVRGGEGRGRGRARGGERRVDRAAGRDGTGRDGAGAGNVVETGVEAGVAGGVETVVMPVVVPVVVPVVGRCADCDCVAGGPGR
;
A
#
# COMPACT_ATOMS: atom_id res chain seq x y z
N MET A 1 9.00 12.69 8.57
CA MET A 1 7.92 12.28 9.53
C MET A 1 7.33 13.46 10.34
N ALA A 2 8.11 14.45 10.80
CA ALA A 2 7.58 15.54 11.66
C ALA A 2 6.32 16.26 11.10
N LYS A 3 6.30 16.57 9.79
CA LYS A 3 5.14 17.19 9.13
C LYS A 3 3.90 16.28 9.09
N VAL A 4 4.09 14.96 8.94
CA VAL A 4 3.00 13.97 8.99
C VAL A 4 2.40 13.93 10.39
N TRP A 5 3.24 13.90 11.41
CA TRP A 5 2.76 13.90 12.80
C TRP A 5 2.02 15.19 13.15
N ALA A 6 2.53 16.34 12.72
CA ALA A 6 1.83 17.61 12.87
C ALA A 6 0.46 17.63 12.17
N TYR A 7 0.36 16.99 11.00
CA TYR A 7 -0.93 16.81 10.31
C TYR A 7 -1.91 15.99 11.16
N PHE A 8 -1.49 14.84 11.69
CA PHE A 8 -2.36 14.02 12.55
C PHE A 8 -2.75 14.72 13.84
N ASP A 9 -1.82 15.47 14.45
CA ASP A 9 -2.12 16.30 15.63
C ASP A 9 -3.20 17.35 15.34
N ALA A 10 -3.18 17.94 14.15
CA ALA A 10 -4.18 18.92 13.71
C ALA A 10 -5.47 18.27 13.21
N ALA A 11 -5.40 17.09 12.62
CA ALA A 11 -6.55 16.41 12.01
C ALA A 11 -7.47 15.75 13.04
N GLY A 12 -6.95 15.31 14.19
CA GLY A 12 -7.73 14.65 15.23
C GLY A 12 -9.01 15.42 15.62
N PRO A 13 -8.93 16.71 15.96
CA PRO A 13 -10.11 17.53 16.24
C PRO A 13 -11.10 17.63 15.07
N LEU A 14 -10.62 17.63 13.82
CA LEU A 14 -11.46 17.69 12.61
C LEU A 14 -12.28 16.42 12.41
N VAL A 15 -11.78 15.27 12.88
CA VAL A 15 -12.49 13.97 12.82
C VAL A 15 -13.17 13.63 14.16
N GLY A 16 -13.33 14.62 15.04
CA GLY A 16 -14.07 14.53 16.29
C GLY A 16 -13.37 13.79 17.42
N ARG A 17 -12.06 13.53 17.31
CA ARG A 17 -11.26 12.85 18.34
C ARG A 17 -9.77 13.11 18.18
N GLU A 18 -9.02 12.96 19.26
CA GLU A 18 -7.57 12.97 19.22
C GLU A 18 -7.02 11.75 18.47
N TRP A 19 -5.90 11.97 17.77
CA TRP A 19 -5.16 10.92 17.06
C TRP A 19 -3.71 10.89 17.53
N PRO A 20 -3.43 10.43 18.77
CA PRO A 20 -2.09 10.39 19.33
C PRO A 20 -1.27 9.26 18.69
N ILE A 21 -0.39 9.59 17.76
CA ILE A 21 0.47 8.60 17.12
C ILE A 21 1.41 7.97 18.15
N THR A 22 1.33 6.65 18.29
CA THR A 22 2.12 5.86 19.25
C THR A 22 3.60 5.74 18.82
N TYR A 23 3.88 5.64 17.53
CA TYR A 23 5.22 5.30 17.01
C TYR A 23 5.93 6.50 16.37
N ARG A 24 6.10 7.58 17.13
CA ARG A 24 6.90 8.76 16.72
C ARG A 24 8.39 8.48 16.84
N PHE A 25 8.83 7.42 16.18
CA PHE A 25 10.20 6.92 16.23
C PHE A 25 10.94 7.25 14.93
N GLU A 26 12.28 7.20 14.98
CA GLU A 26 13.11 7.24 13.80
C GLU A 26 12.95 5.96 12.95
N GLU A 27 13.39 6.01 11.69
CA GLU A 27 13.17 4.93 10.71
C GLU A 27 13.67 3.58 11.21
N GLU A 28 14.90 3.52 11.74
CA GLU A 28 15.49 2.28 12.24
C GLU A 28 14.71 1.67 13.42
N GLN A 29 14.23 2.52 14.32
CA GLN A 29 13.43 2.08 15.46
C GLN A 29 12.07 1.53 15.01
N ARG A 30 11.44 2.15 13.99
CA ARG A 30 10.20 1.65 13.40
C ARG A 30 10.39 0.29 12.73
N LEU A 31 11.49 0.11 12.01
CA LEU A 31 11.86 -1.18 11.42
C LEU A 31 12.10 -2.24 12.51
N ALA A 32 12.78 -1.87 13.59
CA ALA A 32 13.00 -2.78 14.72
C ALA A 32 11.69 -3.23 15.38
N VAL A 33 10.70 -2.33 15.50
CA VAL A 33 9.35 -2.68 16.00
C VAL A 33 8.70 -3.73 15.11
N LEU A 34 8.64 -3.52 13.79
CA LEU A 34 8.04 -4.48 12.86
C LEU A 34 8.73 -5.84 12.92
N ARG A 35 10.07 -5.86 12.93
CA ARG A 35 10.87 -7.09 13.03
C ARG A 35 10.66 -7.78 14.36
N GLY A 36 10.53 -7.02 15.45
CA GLY A 36 10.21 -7.56 16.78
C GLY A 36 8.86 -8.27 16.86
N PHE A 37 7.88 -7.83 16.06
CA PHE A 37 6.60 -8.52 15.90
C PHE A 37 6.62 -9.69 14.90
N GLY A 38 7.79 -10.05 14.38
CA GLY A 38 7.93 -11.15 13.42
C GLY A 38 7.40 -10.83 12.02
N VAL A 39 7.24 -9.54 11.68
CA VAL A 39 6.88 -9.12 10.32
C VAL A 39 7.99 -9.52 9.35
N ARG A 40 7.66 -10.39 8.39
CA ARG A 40 8.61 -10.93 7.42
C ARG A 40 8.80 -10.07 6.19
N ALA A 41 7.76 -9.35 5.81
CA ALA A 41 7.81 -8.37 4.73
C ALA A 41 6.71 -7.31 4.95
N PHE A 42 6.97 -6.10 4.47
CA PHE A 42 6.05 -4.99 4.57
C PHE A 42 6.13 -4.10 3.32
N THR A 43 5.24 -3.13 3.21
CA THR A 43 5.17 -2.18 2.11
C THR A 43 5.35 -0.76 2.63
N SER A 44 6.00 0.11 1.84
CA SER A 44 6.05 1.54 2.10
C SER A 44 4.93 2.23 1.31
N MET A 45 3.74 2.39 1.92
CA MET A 45 2.57 2.96 1.24
C MET A 45 2.70 4.48 1.11
N ILE A 46 3.12 4.90 -0.07
CA ILE A 46 3.27 6.31 -0.46
C ILE A 46 2.10 6.72 -1.35
N TYR A 47 1.67 7.97 -1.28
CA TYR A 47 0.63 8.49 -2.15
C TYR A 47 0.74 10.01 -2.34
N PRO A 48 0.49 10.53 -3.55
CA PRO A 48 0.52 11.96 -3.86
C PRO A 48 -0.78 12.63 -3.45
N HIS A 49 -0.72 13.92 -3.13
CA HIS A 49 -1.87 14.78 -2.88
C HIS A 49 -2.03 15.87 -3.95
N LYS A 50 -1.12 15.95 -4.91
CA LYS A 50 -1.16 16.91 -6.03
C LYS A 50 -0.38 16.36 -7.22
N PRO A 51 -0.60 16.90 -8.43
CA PRO A 51 0.20 16.56 -9.61
C PRO A 51 1.70 16.78 -9.41
N GLY A 52 2.53 16.03 -10.12
CA GLY A 52 3.98 16.13 -10.11
C GLY A 52 4.68 15.48 -8.90
N MET A 53 3.95 14.86 -7.99
CA MET A 53 4.54 14.22 -6.80
C MET A 53 4.81 12.71 -6.98
N ALA A 54 4.06 12.03 -7.84
CA ALA A 54 4.08 10.58 -7.92
C ALA A 54 5.48 10.04 -8.24
N GLN A 55 6.13 10.56 -9.26
CA GLN A 55 7.46 10.10 -9.68
C GLN A 55 8.54 10.30 -8.58
N TRP A 56 8.53 11.44 -7.89
CA TRP A 56 9.43 11.68 -6.77
C TRP A 56 9.22 10.68 -5.62
N LEU A 57 7.96 10.42 -5.27
CA LEU A 57 7.60 9.42 -4.27
C LEU A 57 8.04 8.01 -4.68
N ASN A 58 7.86 7.65 -5.96
CA ASN A 58 8.27 6.37 -6.51
C ASN A 58 9.79 6.17 -6.42
N GLY A 59 10.57 7.20 -6.76
CA GLY A 59 12.04 7.18 -6.60
C GLY A 59 12.42 6.95 -5.13
N TRP A 60 11.81 7.69 -4.20
CA TRP A 60 12.06 7.48 -2.77
C TRP A 60 11.71 6.05 -2.32
N ALA A 61 10.57 5.51 -2.75
CA ALA A 61 10.15 4.15 -2.35
C ALA A 61 11.05 3.06 -2.95
N ALA A 62 11.54 3.26 -4.17
CA ALA A 62 12.50 2.36 -4.80
C ALA A 62 13.83 2.33 -4.02
N ASP A 63 14.36 3.49 -3.65
CA ASP A 63 15.59 3.62 -2.85
C ASP A 63 15.39 3.02 -1.44
N PHE A 64 14.23 3.24 -0.82
CA PHE A 64 13.91 2.65 0.47
C PHE A 64 13.87 1.12 0.40
N ALA A 65 13.19 0.55 -0.58
CA ALA A 65 13.13 -0.90 -0.76
C ALA A 65 14.50 -1.51 -1.09
N ALA A 66 15.35 -0.81 -1.86
CA ALA A 66 16.69 -1.27 -2.20
C ALA A 66 17.61 -1.44 -0.97
N ARG A 67 17.46 -0.54 0.05
CA ARG A 67 18.24 -0.60 1.30
C ARG A 67 17.55 -1.33 2.44
N THR A 68 16.33 -1.80 2.24
CA THR A 68 15.49 -2.47 3.27
C THR A 68 14.94 -3.78 2.71
N PRO A 69 15.68 -4.90 2.84
CA PRO A 69 15.36 -6.15 2.13
C PRO A 69 14.00 -6.76 2.46
N ASP A 70 13.44 -6.45 3.62
CA ASP A 70 12.11 -6.86 4.06
C ASP A 70 10.99 -5.90 3.59
N CYS A 71 11.34 -4.78 2.90
CA CYS A 71 10.38 -3.89 2.27
C CYS A 71 10.10 -4.31 0.82
N LEU A 72 8.85 -4.55 0.49
CA LEU A 72 8.42 -4.76 -0.89
C LEU A 72 8.42 -3.42 -1.63
N ARG A 73 8.98 -3.40 -2.85
CA ARG A 73 8.95 -2.20 -3.69
C ARG A 73 7.51 -1.79 -3.98
N THR A 74 7.15 -0.58 -3.57
CA THR A 74 5.86 0.05 -3.80
C THR A 74 6.00 1.23 -4.74
N ALA A 75 4.90 1.58 -5.42
CA ALA A 75 4.79 2.80 -6.21
C ALA A 75 3.39 3.39 -6.06
N THR A 76 3.20 4.55 -6.66
CA THR A 76 1.93 5.28 -6.66
C THR A 76 1.73 5.99 -7.99
N PHE A 77 0.54 6.55 -8.20
CA PHE A 77 0.20 7.34 -9.37
C PHE A 77 -0.80 8.44 -9.01
N PHE A 78 -0.95 9.41 -9.91
CA PHE A 78 -1.90 10.50 -9.81
C PHE A 78 -2.57 10.72 -11.19
N PRO A 79 -3.82 11.24 -11.27
CA PRO A 79 -4.45 11.58 -12.55
C PRO A 79 -3.80 12.82 -13.18
N GLU A 80 -2.70 12.61 -13.88
CA GLU A 80 -1.89 13.63 -14.53
C GLU A 80 -1.37 13.15 -15.89
N ASP A 81 -0.95 14.08 -16.73
CA ASP A 81 -0.36 13.73 -18.01
C ASP A 81 0.93 12.92 -17.83
N GLY A 82 1.08 11.86 -18.62
CA GLY A 82 2.21 10.96 -18.51
C GLY A 82 2.10 9.89 -17.41
N ALA A 83 0.99 9.82 -16.67
CA ALA A 83 0.79 8.83 -15.60
C ALA A 83 0.99 7.38 -16.08
N GLU A 84 0.48 7.03 -17.25
CA GLU A 84 0.67 5.71 -17.83
C GLU A 84 2.16 5.39 -18.06
N ALA A 85 2.94 6.35 -18.56
CA ALA A 85 4.35 6.12 -18.88
C ALA A 85 5.15 5.76 -17.62
N TYR A 86 5.09 6.58 -16.58
CA TYR A 86 5.85 6.27 -15.37
C TYR A 86 5.31 5.04 -14.61
N VAL A 87 4.02 4.73 -14.71
CA VAL A 87 3.47 3.48 -14.15
C VAL A 87 4.01 2.26 -14.90
N ARG A 88 4.14 2.30 -16.23
CA ARG A 88 4.78 1.24 -16.99
C ARG A 88 6.25 1.08 -16.64
N ASP A 89 6.98 2.17 -16.41
CA ASP A 89 8.37 2.14 -15.94
C ASP A 89 8.48 1.46 -14.57
N GLU A 90 7.56 1.77 -13.63
CA GLU A 90 7.52 1.11 -12.31
C GLU A 90 7.20 -0.39 -12.44
N LEU A 91 6.28 -0.76 -13.32
CA LEU A 91 5.96 -2.17 -13.61
C LEU A 91 7.18 -2.91 -14.16
N ALA A 92 7.87 -2.32 -15.13
CA ALA A 92 9.13 -2.87 -15.68
C ALA A 92 10.23 -2.94 -14.63
N GLY A 93 10.27 -1.99 -13.71
CA GLY A 93 11.19 -1.93 -12.56
C GLY A 93 10.87 -2.91 -11.43
N GLY A 94 9.83 -3.74 -11.56
CA GLY A 94 9.51 -4.81 -10.61
C GLY A 94 8.77 -4.33 -9.36
N VAL A 95 7.94 -3.29 -9.48
CA VAL A 95 7.01 -2.89 -8.41
C VAL A 95 6.13 -4.07 -8.00
N ARG A 96 5.88 -4.22 -6.71
CA ARG A 96 5.12 -5.34 -6.15
C ARG A 96 3.69 -4.95 -5.76
N VAL A 97 3.46 -3.69 -5.48
CA VAL A 97 2.14 -3.15 -5.12
C VAL A 97 2.10 -1.66 -5.39
N PHE A 98 0.97 -1.17 -5.88
CA PHE A 98 0.69 0.26 -5.96
C PHE A 98 -0.16 0.71 -4.78
N LYS A 99 -0.07 1.99 -4.44
CA LYS A 99 -0.97 2.67 -3.50
C LYS A 99 -1.66 3.84 -4.19
N ALA A 100 -2.97 3.93 -4.01
CA ALA A 100 -3.78 5.10 -4.36
C ALA A 100 -4.58 5.58 -3.14
N HIS A 101 -4.77 6.88 -3.01
CA HIS A 101 -5.52 7.48 -1.90
C HIS A 101 -6.48 8.53 -2.43
N VAL A 102 -7.72 8.11 -2.66
CA VAL A 102 -8.75 8.94 -3.29
C VAL A 102 -9.09 10.18 -2.47
N GLN A 103 -9.24 10.02 -1.15
CA GLN A 103 -9.58 11.12 -0.25
C GLN A 103 -8.50 12.20 -0.21
N VAL A 104 -7.24 11.82 0.05
CA VAL A 104 -6.12 12.76 0.16
C VAL A 104 -5.78 13.38 -1.19
N GLY A 105 -5.83 12.59 -2.25
CA GLY A 105 -5.61 13.07 -3.62
C GLY A 105 -6.75 13.91 -4.18
N ALA A 106 -7.93 13.86 -3.55
CA ALA A 106 -9.15 14.57 -3.95
C ALA A 106 -9.52 14.41 -5.43
N TYR A 107 -9.26 13.23 -6.01
CA TYR A 107 -9.52 12.93 -7.42
C TYR A 107 -10.56 11.82 -7.60
N ASP A 108 -11.23 11.82 -8.75
CA ASP A 108 -12.09 10.71 -9.16
C ASP A 108 -11.22 9.54 -9.61
N PRO A 109 -11.29 8.36 -8.98
CA PRO A 109 -10.54 7.18 -9.45
C PRO A 109 -10.93 6.75 -10.86
N ALA A 110 -12.12 7.15 -11.34
CA ALA A 110 -12.59 6.92 -12.70
C ALA A 110 -12.20 8.04 -13.69
N ASP A 111 -11.33 8.98 -13.30
CA ASP A 111 -10.79 10.02 -14.20
C ASP A 111 -10.19 9.37 -15.47
N ALA A 112 -10.49 9.95 -16.63
CA ALA A 112 -10.06 9.39 -17.91
C ALA A 112 -8.54 9.26 -18.05
N ARG A 113 -7.76 10.12 -17.39
CA ARG A 113 -6.29 10.06 -17.37
C ARG A 113 -5.75 8.81 -16.67
N LEU A 114 -6.55 8.17 -15.81
CA LEU A 114 -6.19 6.94 -15.13
C LEU A 114 -6.64 5.67 -15.87
N ASP A 115 -7.42 5.77 -16.94
CA ASP A 115 -7.96 4.58 -17.60
C ASP A 115 -6.85 3.66 -18.13
N ALA A 116 -5.86 4.22 -18.83
CA ALA A 116 -4.70 3.49 -19.31
C ALA A 116 -3.81 2.97 -18.16
N VAL A 117 -3.73 3.71 -17.04
CA VAL A 117 -3.02 3.28 -15.81
C VAL A 117 -3.66 2.03 -15.22
N TRP A 118 -4.99 2.06 -15.02
CA TRP A 118 -5.73 0.90 -14.52
C TRP A 118 -5.61 -0.31 -15.45
N GLY A 119 -5.66 -0.07 -16.78
CA GLY A 119 -5.45 -1.10 -17.80
C GLY A 119 -4.09 -1.76 -17.68
N ALA A 120 -3.01 -0.97 -17.61
CA ALA A 120 -1.63 -1.46 -17.52
C ALA A 120 -1.40 -2.27 -16.22
N VAL A 121 -1.91 -1.78 -15.09
CA VAL A 121 -1.80 -2.46 -13.80
C VAL A 121 -2.60 -3.76 -13.77
N ALA A 122 -3.82 -3.75 -14.35
CA ALA A 122 -4.65 -4.96 -14.48
C ALA A 122 -4.00 -6.03 -15.36
N GLU A 123 -3.37 -5.62 -16.47
CA GLU A 123 -2.64 -6.52 -17.39
C GLU A 123 -1.42 -7.14 -16.69
N ALA A 124 -0.67 -6.35 -15.95
CA ALA A 124 0.48 -6.81 -15.18
C ALA A 124 0.10 -7.69 -13.97
N GLY A 125 -1.18 -7.64 -13.53
CA GLY A 125 -1.66 -8.38 -12.38
C GLY A 125 -1.04 -7.92 -11.04
N VAL A 126 -0.49 -6.70 -11.01
CA VAL A 126 0.05 -6.08 -9.80
C VAL A 126 -1.10 -5.48 -8.97
N PRO A 127 -1.20 -5.76 -7.67
CA PRO A 127 -2.29 -5.24 -6.85
C PRO A 127 -2.13 -3.75 -6.56
N VAL A 128 -3.28 -3.08 -6.38
CA VAL A 128 -3.34 -1.68 -5.91
C VAL A 128 -4.06 -1.63 -4.58
N VAL A 129 -3.41 -1.13 -3.54
CA VAL A 129 -4.09 -0.77 -2.29
C VAL A 129 -4.73 0.60 -2.46
N VAL A 130 -6.05 0.66 -2.32
CA VAL A 130 -6.83 1.89 -2.52
C VAL A 130 -7.53 2.30 -1.23
N HIS A 131 -7.24 3.51 -0.76
CA HIS A 131 -8.09 4.16 0.23
C HIS A 131 -9.20 4.91 -0.51
N CYS A 132 -10.38 4.32 -0.55
CA CYS A 132 -11.55 4.86 -1.23
C CYS A 132 -12.83 4.88 -0.38
N GLY A 133 -12.83 4.27 0.82
CA GLY A 133 -13.90 4.47 1.80
C GLY A 133 -13.96 5.91 2.30
N SER A 134 -15.09 6.32 2.86
CA SER A 134 -15.34 7.70 3.30
C SER A 134 -14.75 8.03 4.68
N GLY A 135 -14.22 7.05 5.41
CA GLY A 135 -13.56 7.29 6.68
C GLY A 135 -12.15 7.88 6.53
N PRO A 136 -11.64 8.65 7.51
CA PRO A 136 -12.34 9.15 8.70
C PRO A 136 -13.26 10.35 8.43
N ALA A 137 -13.18 10.97 7.25
CA ALA A 137 -14.05 12.06 6.81
C ALA A 137 -14.35 11.89 5.31
N PRO A 138 -15.59 12.09 4.86
CA PRO A 138 -15.97 11.91 3.47
C PRO A 138 -15.29 12.93 2.55
N GLY A 139 -14.89 12.49 1.36
CA GLY A 139 -14.43 13.31 0.28
C GLY A 139 -15.38 13.23 -0.93
N LYS A 140 -15.23 14.14 -1.89
CA LYS A 140 -16.10 14.22 -3.07
C LYS A 140 -16.17 12.90 -3.87
N HIS A 141 -15.09 12.14 -3.88
CA HIS A 141 -14.92 10.94 -4.71
C HIS A 141 -14.72 9.66 -3.88
N THR A 142 -14.95 9.73 -2.56
CA THR A 142 -14.92 8.56 -1.68
C THR A 142 -16.23 7.77 -1.75
N GLY A 143 -16.23 6.56 -1.19
CA GLY A 143 -17.34 5.64 -1.25
C GLY A 143 -17.19 4.57 -2.34
N PRO A 144 -18.11 3.59 -2.39
CA PRO A 144 -17.99 2.42 -3.26
C PRO A 144 -18.23 2.73 -4.74
N GLU A 145 -19.10 3.70 -5.06
CA GLU A 145 -19.53 3.96 -6.45
C GLU A 145 -18.38 4.39 -7.38
N PRO A 146 -17.48 5.36 -7.02
CA PRO A 146 -16.41 5.76 -7.93
C PRO A 146 -15.45 4.61 -8.28
N ILE A 147 -15.09 3.78 -7.32
CA ILE A 147 -14.20 2.64 -7.58
C ILE A 147 -14.93 1.50 -8.30
N ALA A 148 -16.23 1.34 -8.09
CA ALA A 148 -17.06 0.39 -8.84
C ALA A 148 -17.05 0.70 -10.34
N ARG A 149 -17.05 1.98 -10.73
CA ARG A 149 -16.92 2.39 -12.15
C ARG A 149 -15.57 1.95 -12.75
N VAL A 150 -14.49 2.01 -11.97
CA VAL A 150 -13.18 1.50 -12.39
C VAL A 150 -13.22 -0.02 -12.58
N LEU A 151 -13.77 -0.76 -11.61
CA LEU A 151 -13.89 -2.21 -11.68
C LEU A 151 -14.77 -2.68 -12.85
N ALA A 152 -15.84 -1.94 -13.18
CA ALA A 152 -16.69 -2.25 -14.33
C ALA A 152 -15.91 -2.16 -15.67
N ARG A 153 -14.97 -1.22 -15.79
CA ARG A 153 -14.09 -1.08 -16.97
C ARG A 153 -12.91 -2.05 -16.95
N HIS A 154 -12.38 -2.33 -15.77
CA HIS A 154 -11.21 -3.16 -15.56
C HIS A 154 -11.49 -4.35 -14.60
N PRO A 155 -12.35 -5.33 -14.97
CA PRO A 155 -12.82 -6.39 -14.07
C PRO A 155 -11.72 -7.38 -13.62
N ARG A 156 -10.56 -7.37 -14.28
CA ARG A 156 -9.39 -8.17 -13.90
C ARG A 156 -8.42 -7.46 -12.95
N LEU A 157 -8.73 -6.21 -12.61
CA LEU A 157 -7.90 -5.43 -11.70
C LEU A 157 -7.86 -6.08 -10.31
N ARG A 158 -6.66 -6.16 -9.76
CA ARG A 158 -6.46 -6.62 -8.39
C ARG A 158 -6.47 -5.43 -7.46
N LEU A 159 -7.57 -5.22 -6.73
CA LEU A 159 -7.68 -4.16 -5.74
C LEU A 159 -7.61 -4.72 -4.33
N ILE A 160 -6.96 -4.00 -3.44
CA ILE A 160 -7.03 -4.19 -2.00
C ILE A 160 -7.66 -2.92 -1.42
N ILE A 161 -8.92 -3.03 -1.02
CA ILE A 161 -9.65 -1.91 -0.42
C ILE A 161 -9.16 -1.74 1.01
N ALA A 162 -8.57 -0.59 1.31
CA ALA A 162 -8.05 -0.28 2.62
C ALA A 162 -9.18 -0.12 3.65
N HIS A 163 -8.91 -0.50 4.91
CA HIS A 163 -9.84 -0.35 6.05
C HIS A 163 -11.19 -1.07 5.86
N LEU A 164 -11.25 -2.15 5.07
CA LEU A 164 -12.50 -2.81 4.64
C LEU A 164 -13.50 -1.85 3.97
N GLY A 165 -13.02 -0.68 3.48
CA GLY A 165 -13.87 0.37 2.93
C GLY A 165 -14.66 1.18 3.95
N MET A 166 -14.20 1.26 5.20
CA MET A 166 -14.84 1.99 6.31
C MET A 166 -15.35 3.38 5.90
N PRO A 167 -16.56 3.78 6.27
CA PRO A 167 -17.57 3.02 7.02
C PRO A 167 -18.54 2.21 6.13
N GLU A 168 -18.42 2.23 4.80
CA GLU A 168 -19.33 1.59 3.84
C GLU A 168 -19.01 0.08 3.69
N TYR A 169 -18.84 -0.61 4.80
CA TYR A 169 -18.41 -2.02 4.85
C TYR A 169 -19.24 -2.97 3.99
N ALA A 170 -20.58 -2.86 4.05
CA ALA A 170 -21.47 -3.76 3.32
C ALA A 170 -21.32 -3.63 1.81
N ASP A 171 -21.19 -2.40 1.32
CA ASP A 171 -21.03 -2.12 -0.11
C ASP A 171 -19.68 -2.61 -0.63
N PHE A 172 -18.61 -2.47 0.15
CA PHE A 172 -17.29 -2.97 -0.23
C PHE A 172 -17.17 -4.50 -0.12
N LEU A 173 -17.91 -5.13 0.80
CA LEU A 173 -18.08 -6.58 0.81
C LEU A 173 -18.77 -7.05 -0.48
N GLU A 174 -19.85 -6.36 -0.92
CA GLU A 174 -20.52 -6.66 -2.19
C GLU A 174 -19.58 -6.54 -3.39
N LEU A 175 -18.75 -5.50 -3.45
CA LEU A 175 -17.72 -5.38 -4.50
C LEU A 175 -16.72 -6.55 -4.47
N ALA A 176 -16.31 -6.98 -3.28
CA ALA A 176 -15.42 -8.13 -3.15
C ALA A 176 -16.10 -9.44 -3.58
N GLU A 177 -17.37 -9.64 -3.29
CA GLU A 177 -18.15 -10.79 -3.75
C GLU A 177 -18.30 -10.81 -5.27
N ARG A 178 -18.59 -9.64 -5.85
CA ARG A 178 -18.84 -9.48 -7.29
C ARG A 178 -17.58 -9.60 -8.15
N TYR A 179 -16.44 -9.10 -7.67
CA TYR A 179 -15.18 -9.04 -8.42
C TYR A 179 -14.11 -9.92 -7.76
N PRO A 180 -13.72 -11.06 -8.36
CA PRO A 180 -12.75 -11.99 -7.76
C PRO A 180 -11.36 -11.37 -7.48
N GLY A 181 -10.99 -10.29 -8.19
CA GLY A 181 -9.75 -9.55 -7.96
C GLY A 181 -9.78 -8.58 -6.78
N VAL A 182 -10.95 -8.36 -6.17
CA VAL A 182 -11.08 -7.43 -5.04
C VAL A 182 -10.81 -8.15 -3.72
N HIS A 183 -9.90 -7.59 -2.96
CA HIS A 183 -9.51 -7.97 -1.60
C HIS A 183 -9.80 -6.81 -0.66
N LEU A 184 -9.88 -7.09 0.63
CA LEU A 184 -10.14 -6.11 1.68
C LEU A 184 -9.01 -6.18 2.70
N ASP A 185 -8.47 -5.05 3.17
CA ASP A 185 -7.54 -5.09 4.29
C ASP A 185 -8.18 -4.62 5.60
N THR A 186 -7.69 -5.15 6.70
CA THR A 186 -8.24 -4.92 8.04
C THR A 186 -7.62 -3.71 8.74
N THR A 187 -6.90 -2.88 8.03
CA THR A 187 -6.24 -1.69 8.60
C THR A 187 -7.22 -0.92 9.49
N MET A 188 -6.84 -0.74 10.77
CA MET A 188 -7.61 -0.07 11.82
C MET A 188 -9.00 -0.68 12.14
N ALA A 189 -9.64 -1.42 11.25
CA ALA A 189 -10.94 -2.05 11.50
C ALA A 189 -10.89 -2.96 12.73
N PHE A 190 -12.01 -3.05 13.44
CA PHE A 190 -12.20 -3.84 14.67
C PHE A 190 -11.40 -3.35 15.89
N THR A 191 -10.52 -2.37 15.74
CA THR A 191 -9.82 -1.78 16.89
C THR A 191 -10.76 -0.91 17.71
N ASP A 192 -10.52 -0.80 19.01
CA ASP A 192 -11.32 0.05 19.90
C ASP A 192 -11.34 1.51 19.43
N PHE A 193 -10.32 1.91 18.68
CA PHE A 193 -10.24 3.23 18.09
C PHE A 193 -11.27 3.40 16.96
N ALA A 194 -11.38 2.47 16.02
CA ALA A 194 -12.29 2.56 14.89
C ALA A 194 -13.75 2.24 15.30
N GLU A 195 -13.96 1.24 16.15
CA GLU A 195 -15.29 0.79 16.58
C GLU A 195 -16.12 1.87 17.30
N ARG A 196 -15.50 2.93 17.82
CA ARG A 196 -16.22 4.06 18.44
C ARG A 196 -16.98 4.92 17.44
N THR A 197 -16.48 5.03 16.20
CA THR A 197 -17.02 5.97 15.21
C THR A 197 -17.54 5.28 13.96
N ALA A 198 -16.98 4.13 13.62
CA ALA A 198 -17.35 3.34 12.46
C ALA A 198 -17.29 1.84 12.81
N PRO A 199 -18.20 1.34 13.68
CA PRO A 199 -18.21 -0.04 14.09
C PRO A 199 -18.53 -0.95 12.91
N PHE A 200 -17.81 -2.08 12.83
CA PHE A 200 -18.11 -3.08 11.80
C PHE A 200 -19.47 -3.75 12.09
N PRO A 201 -20.42 -3.74 11.13
CA PRO A 201 -21.76 -4.28 11.34
C PRO A 201 -21.73 -5.77 11.68
N ARG A 202 -22.35 -6.15 12.77
CA ARG A 202 -22.40 -7.56 13.20
C ARG A 202 -23.05 -8.47 12.17
N ALA A 203 -24.04 -7.97 11.43
CA ALA A 203 -24.70 -8.70 10.36
C ALA A 203 -23.77 -9.12 9.22
N GLU A 204 -22.70 -8.35 8.99
CA GLU A 204 -21.74 -8.58 7.90
C GLU A 204 -20.63 -9.58 8.26
N ARG A 205 -20.57 -10.05 9.51
CA ARG A 205 -19.50 -10.96 9.96
C ARG A 205 -19.48 -12.30 9.22
N ALA A 206 -20.65 -12.84 8.87
CA ALA A 206 -20.73 -14.08 8.09
C ALA A 206 -20.12 -13.90 6.69
N ARG A 207 -20.46 -12.80 6.00
CA ARG A 207 -19.90 -12.45 4.69
C ARG A 207 -18.38 -12.25 4.76
N LEU A 208 -17.89 -11.56 5.80
CA LEU A 208 -16.46 -11.38 6.02
C LEU A 208 -15.75 -12.73 6.23
N ALA A 209 -16.35 -13.65 6.96
CA ALA A 209 -15.81 -15.00 7.17
C ALA A 209 -15.73 -15.80 5.86
N GLU A 210 -16.76 -15.74 5.02
CA GLU A 210 -16.81 -16.39 3.70
C GLU A 210 -15.77 -15.82 2.73
N LEU A 211 -15.46 -14.52 2.85
CA LEU A 211 -14.41 -13.85 2.09
C LEU A 211 -13.01 -14.09 2.65
N GLY A 212 -12.82 -14.94 3.66
CA GLY A 212 -11.61 -15.12 4.43
C GLY A 212 -10.32 -15.13 3.60
N GLU A 213 -10.30 -15.81 2.46
CA GLU A 213 -9.16 -15.83 1.54
C GLU A 213 -8.85 -14.48 0.87
N ARG A 214 -9.80 -13.56 0.87
CA ARG A 214 -9.68 -12.22 0.29
C ARG A 214 -9.59 -11.11 1.33
N VAL A 215 -9.50 -11.46 2.60
CA VAL A 215 -9.25 -10.52 3.71
C VAL A 215 -7.78 -10.55 4.08
N LEU A 216 -7.16 -9.38 4.15
CA LEU A 216 -5.73 -9.21 4.40
C LEU A 216 -5.50 -8.39 5.67
N PHE A 217 -4.49 -8.73 6.46
CA PHE A 217 -4.09 -7.89 7.57
C PHE A 217 -3.43 -6.60 7.08
N GLY A 218 -3.92 -5.43 7.47
CA GLY A 218 -3.29 -4.13 7.35
C GLY A 218 -3.10 -3.50 8.72
N SER A 219 -2.20 -2.53 8.87
CA SER A 219 -1.90 -1.95 10.19
C SER A 219 -1.84 -0.42 10.25
N ASP A 220 -1.68 0.29 9.14
CA ASP A 220 -1.38 1.75 9.10
C ASP A 220 -0.17 2.18 9.94
N PHE A 221 0.65 1.21 10.38
CA PHE A 221 1.87 1.54 11.10
C PHE A 221 2.77 2.47 10.26
N PRO A 222 3.37 3.51 10.79
CA PRO A 222 3.48 3.84 12.22
C PRO A 222 2.43 4.84 12.74
N ASN A 223 1.50 5.33 11.90
CA ASN A 223 0.64 6.45 12.24
C ASN A 223 -0.64 6.03 12.98
N ILE A 224 -0.55 5.00 13.79
CA ILE A 224 -1.65 4.45 14.57
C ILE A 224 -1.66 4.99 16.00
N PRO A 225 -2.85 5.21 16.58
CA PRO A 225 -3.01 5.75 17.95
C PRO A 225 -3.05 4.65 19.03
N TYR A 226 -2.52 3.47 18.71
CA TYR A 226 -2.49 2.30 19.62
C TYR A 226 -1.25 1.45 19.35
N GLY A 227 -0.94 0.51 20.26
CA GLY A 227 0.14 -0.46 20.07
C GLY A 227 -0.13 -1.41 18.89
N TYR A 228 0.90 -1.80 18.14
CA TYR A 228 0.78 -2.66 16.95
C TYR A 228 0.03 -3.97 17.24
N ALA A 229 0.29 -4.60 18.40
CA ALA A 229 -0.38 -5.83 18.82
C ALA A 229 -1.90 -5.68 18.92
N HIS A 230 -2.40 -4.48 19.25
CA HIS A 230 -3.83 -4.22 19.44
C HIS A 230 -4.65 -4.56 18.18
N ALA A 231 -4.11 -4.30 16.98
CA ALA A 231 -4.78 -4.66 15.73
C ALA A 231 -4.90 -6.20 15.55
N LEU A 232 -3.86 -6.96 15.93
CA LEU A 232 -3.89 -8.42 15.90
C LEU A 232 -4.85 -8.99 16.96
N GLU A 233 -4.82 -8.44 18.16
CA GLU A 233 -5.73 -8.80 19.24
C GLU A 233 -7.20 -8.52 18.87
N ALA A 234 -7.46 -7.40 18.18
CA ALA A 234 -8.78 -7.05 17.68
C ALA A 234 -9.31 -8.12 16.70
N LEU A 235 -8.47 -8.60 15.78
CA LEU A 235 -8.83 -9.70 14.88
C LEU A 235 -9.08 -11.02 15.64
N ALA A 236 -8.23 -11.34 16.62
CA ALA A 236 -8.41 -12.53 17.44
C ALA A 236 -9.75 -12.51 18.22
N ARG A 237 -10.15 -11.33 18.74
CA ARG A 237 -11.43 -11.14 19.44
C ARG A 237 -12.67 -11.37 18.56
N LEU A 238 -12.54 -11.38 17.22
CA LEU A 238 -13.66 -11.70 16.33
C LEU A 238 -14.16 -13.14 16.48
N GLY A 239 -13.30 -14.05 16.98
CA GLY A 239 -13.66 -15.45 17.20
C GLY A 239 -13.91 -16.26 15.92
N MET A 240 -13.33 -15.84 14.79
CA MET A 240 -13.47 -16.50 13.48
C MET A 240 -12.61 -17.77 13.33
N GLY A 241 -11.85 -18.13 14.36
CA GLY A 241 -11.01 -19.33 14.39
C GLY A 241 -9.57 -19.07 13.93
N GLU A 242 -8.70 -19.98 14.35
CA GLU A 242 -7.25 -19.88 14.10
C GLU A 242 -6.91 -19.95 12.61
N GLU A 243 -7.61 -20.78 11.85
CA GLU A 243 -7.35 -20.94 10.42
C GLU A 243 -7.67 -19.67 9.64
N TRP A 244 -8.80 -19.00 9.94
CA TRP A 244 -9.13 -17.70 9.36
C TRP A 244 -8.07 -16.66 9.70
N LEU A 245 -7.67 -16.59 10.98
CA LEU A 245 -6.65 -15.63 11.43
C LEU A 245 -5.30 -15.88 10.74
N ARG A 246 -4.91 -17.12 10.57
CA ARG A 246 -3.73 -17.51 9.79
C ARG A 246 -3.86 -17.12 8.32
N GLY A 247 -5.02 -17.32 7.71
CA GLY A 247 -5.33 -16.87 6.36
C GLY A 247 -5.08 -15.38 6.22
N VAL A 248 -5.73 -14.58 7.05
CA VAL A 248 -5.62 -13.12 7.04
C VAL A 248 -4.19 -12.64 7.28
N CYS A 249 -3.45 -13.24 8.22
CA CYS A 249 -2.11 -12.81 8.59
C CYS A 249 -0.99 -13.43 7.75
N TYR A 250 -1.18 -14.59 7.13
CA TYR A 250 -0.08 -15.37 6.57
C TYR A 250 -0.30 -15.92 5.16
N ARG A 251 -1.40 -16.64 4.89
CA ARG A 251 -1.53 -17.48 3.69
C ARG A 251 -1.82 -16.72 2.41
N GLU A 252 -2.76 -15.80 2.47
CA GLU A 252 -3.36 -15.24 1.25
C GLU A 252 -2.48 -14.20 0.54
N ARG A 253 -1.58 -13.62 1.25
CA ARG A 253 -0.72 -12.54 0.76
C ARG A 253 0.36 -12.97 -0.20
N GLY A 254 0.89 -14.18 -0.02
CA GLY A 254 1.86 -14.75 -0.93
C GLY A 254 1.32 -14.90 -2.35
N ALA A 255 0.03 -15.22 -2.49
CA ALA A 255 -0.64 -15.38 -3.77
C ALA A 255 -1.01 -14.02 -4.40
N VAL A 256 -1.47 -13.05 -3.61
CA VAL A 256 -1.89 -11.73 -4.12
C VAL A 256 -0.70 -10.92 -4.62
N VAL A 257 0.43 -10.94 -3.92
CA VAL A 257 1.61 -10.13 -4.24
C VAL A 257 2.64 -10.87 -5.10
N ARG A 258 2.61 -12.24 -5.15
CA ARG A 258 3.53 -13.06 -5.97
C ARG A 258 3.06 -13.35 -7.38
N GLY A 259 1.90 -12.87 -7.81
CA GLY A 259 1.29 -13.20 -9.10
C GLY A 259 2.09 -12.88 -10.36
N GLY A 260 3.35 -12.39 -10.24
CA GLY A 260 4.22 -12.06 -11.36
C GLY A 260 5.30 -13.11 -11.72
N GLU A 261 5.52 -14.16 -10.93
CA GLU A 261 6.65 -15.10 -11.16
C GLU A 261 6.31 -16.35 -11.99
N GLY A 262 5.11 -16.49 -12.50
CA GLY A 262 4.55 -17.74 -13.05
C GLY A 262 4.41 -17.87 -14.56
N ARG A 263 5.10 -17.09 -15.43
CA ARG A 263 5.17 -17.40 -16.88
C ARG A 263 6.46 -16.89 -17.52
N GLY A 264 7.54 -17.64 -17.35
CA GLY A 264 8.80 -17.32 -18.03
C GLY A 264 9.88 -18.38 -17.91
N ARG A 265 9.54 -19.68 -17.98
CA ARG A 265 10.52 -20.74 -18.26
C ARG A 265 10.08 -21.59 -19.44
N GLY A 266 10.05 -20.95 -20.60
CA GLY A 266 10.14 -21.66 -21.87
C GLY A 266 11.58 -22.15 -22.04
N ARG A 267 11.76 -23.47 -22.06
CA ARG A 267 13.01 -24.16 -22.41
C ARG A 267 13.53 -23.66 -23.75
N ALA A 268 14.58 -22.85 -23.77
CA ALA A 268 15.43 -22.68 -24.94
C ALA A 268 16.45 -23.82 -24.93
N ARG A 269 16.28 -24.73 -25.87
CA ARG A 269 17.28 -25.74 -26.24
C ARG A 269 18.47 -25.07 -26.93
N GLY A 270 19.64 -25.60 -26.62
CA GLY A 270 20.93 -25.07 -27.01
C GLY A 270 21.13 -24.92 -28.53
N GLY A 271 21.94 -23.99 -28.86
CA GLY A 271 22.57 -23.78 -30.14
C GLY A 271 23.87 -23.04 -29.90
N GLU A 272 24.94 -23.82 -29.75
CA GLU A 272 26.31 -23.30 -29.83
C GLU A 272 26.54 -22.65 -31.19
N ARG A 273 26.91 -21.38 -31.25
CA ARG A 273 27.70 -20.81 -32.33
C ARG A 273 28.81 -19.92 -31.77
N ARG A 274 29.98 -20.39 -32.04
CA ARG A 274 31.29 -19.76 -31.96
C ARG A 274 31.38 -18.64 -33.00
N VAL A 275 31.77 -17.43 -32.65
CA VAL A 275 32.45 -16.48 -33.55
C VAL A 275 33.32 -15.54 -32.77
N ASP A 276 34.50 -15.53 -33.07
CA ASP A 276 35.71 -14.76 -33.22
C ASP A 276 35.76 -13.32 -32.71
N ARG A 277 36.94 -13.07 -32.15
CA ARG A 277 37.55 -11.79 -31.76
C ARG A 277 37.79 -10.90 -33.00
N ALA A 278 37.53 -9.61 -32.83
CA ALA A 278 38.33 -8.57 -33.52
C ALA A 278 38.48 -7.36 -32.57
N ALA A 279 39.72 -6.93 -32.45
CA ALA A 279 40.17 -5.79 -31.69
C ALA A 279 40.19 -4.50 -32.57
N GLY A 280 40.10 -3.33 -31.93
CA GLY A 280 40.35 -2.00 -32.54
C GLY A 280 39.95 -0.88 -31.59
N ARG A 281 40.76 -0.36 -30.93
CA ARG A 281 41.63 0.82 -30.71
C ARG A 281 40.96 2.19 -30.87
N ASP A 282 41.16 2.96 -29.79
CA ASP A 282 41.54 4.36 -29.63
C ASP A 282 40.64 5.51 -30.10
N GLY A 283 40.45 6.46 -29.19
CA GLY A 283 40.02 7.83 -29.51
C GLY A 283 39.77 8.71 -28.29
N THR A 284 40.80 9.36 -27.87
CA THR A 284 40.92 10.44 -26.86
C THR A 284 40.10 11.70 -27.20
N GLY A 285 39.63 12.45 -26.17
CA GLY A 285 39.32 13.88 -26.33
C GLY A 285 38.37 14.45 -25.25
N ARG A 286 38.91 14.97 -24.23
CA ARG A 286 38.96 16.33 -23.61
C ARG A 286 37.68 17.14 -23.42
N ASP A 287 37.51 17.50 -22.16
CA ASP A 287 37.27 18.81 -21.52
C ASP A 287 36.06 19.67 -21.92
N GLY A 288 35.27 20.05 -20.89
CA GLY A 288 34.37 21.18 -20.96
C GLY A 288 33.61 21.42 -19.67
N ALA A 289 34.22 22.16 -18.75
CA ALA A 289 33.57 22.72 -17.57
C ALA A 289 32.54 23.81 -17.99
N GLY A 290 31.39 23.84 -17.33
CA GLY A 290 30.42 24.91 -17.47
C GLY A 290 29.57 25.05 -16.21
N ALA A 291 30.00 25.95 -15.34
CA ALA A 291 29.18 26.46 -14.23
C ALA A 291 28.09 27.39 -14.79
N GLY A 292 26.88 27.34 -14.19
CA GLY A 292 25.85 28.28 -14.58
C GLY A 292 24.57 28.20 -13.80
N ASN A 293 24.48 29.04 -12.77
CA ASN A 293 23.32 29.78 -12.27
C ASN A 293 22.14 29.08 -11.63
N VAL A 294 22.12 29.23 -10.30
CA VAL A 294 20.93 29.30 -9.43
C VAL A 294 20.06 30.48 -9.88
N VAL A 295 18.82 30.23 -10.24
CA VAL A 295 17.77 31.26 -10.34
C VAL A 295 16.80 31.02 -9.18
N GLU A 296 16.92 31.85 -8.16
CA GLU A 296 15.86 32.09 -7.18
C GLU A 296 14.72 32.82 -7.89
N THR A 297 13.57 32.21 -7.98
CA THR A 297 12.33 32.93 -8.23
C THR A 297 11.44 32.79 -7.02
N GLY A 298 11.29 33.92 -6.31
CA GLY A 298 10.32 34.10 -5.23
C GLY A 298 8.91 33.89 -5.75
N VAL A 299 8.11 33.14 -5.01
CA VAL A 299 6.67 33.06 -5.19
C VAL A 299 6.04 33.59 -3.92
N GLU A 300 5.37 34.74 -4.07
CA GLU A 300 4.56 35.38 -3.05
C GLU A 300 3.45 34.45 -2.55
N ALA A 301 3.30 34.41 -1.23
CA ALA A 301 2.27 33.66 -0.54
C ALA A 301 0.92 34.38 -0.65
N GLY A 302 0.01 33.79 -1.43
CA GLY A 302 -1.42 34.08 -1.35
C GLY A 302 -2.08 33.19 -0.32
N VAL A 303 -2.42 33.74 0.84
CA VAL A 303 -3.17 33.05 1.90
C VAL A 303 -4.63 32.98 1.48
N ALA A 304 -5.07 31.82 0.99
CA ALA A 304 -6.46 31.38 1.01
C ALA A 304 -6.49 30.05 1.78
N GLY A 305 -7.30 29.98 2.84
CA GLY A 305 -7.30 28.94 3.86
C GLY A 305 -7.50 27.49 3.35
N GLY A 306 -6.44 26.89 2.84
CA GLY A 306 -6.34 25.48 2.51
C GLY A 306 -5.23 24.89 3.37
N VAL A 307 -5.55 23.89 4.17
CA VAL A 307 -4.56 23.11 4.90
C VAL A 307 -3.64 22.45 3.89
N GLU A 308 -2.40 22.89 3.80
CA GLU A 308 -1.37 22.29 2.97
C GLU A 308 -1.06 20.89 3.49
N THR A 309 -1.70 19.89 2.91
CA THR A 309 -1.53 18.48 3.29
C THR A 309 -0.17 18.00 2.84
N VAL A 310 0.80 18.01 3.72
CA VAL A 310 2.13 17.46 3.45
C VAL A 310 2.09 15.96 3.68
N VAL A 311 2.01 15.20 2.60
CA VAL A 311 2.12 13.75 2.63
C VAL A 311 3.59 13.35 2.50
N MET A 312 4.14 12.83 3.59
CA MET A 312 5.41 12.10 3.59
C MET A 312 5.12 10.60 3.58
N PRO A 313 6.04 9.77 3.10
CA PRO A 313 5.80 8.33 2.99
C PRO A 313 5.42 7.71 4.33
N VAL A 314 4.23 7.16 4.36
CA VAL A 314 3.71 6.37 5.47
C VAL A 314 4.13 4.93 5.23
N VAL A 315 4.94 4.36 6.11
CA VAL A 315 5.21 2.92 6.09
C VAL A 315 3.96 2.23 6.61
N VAL A 316 3.12 1.75 5.71
CA VAL A 316 1.98 0.89 6.07
C VAL A 316 2.40 -0.53 5.77
N PRO A 317 2.66 -1.35 6.77
CA PRO A 317 2.91 -2.76 6.49
C PRO A 317 1.60 -3.44 6.10
N VAL A 318 1.48 -3.73 4.84
CA VAL A 318 0.79 -4.94 4.44
C VAL A 318 1.81 -6.04 4.68
N VAL A 319 1.66 -6.84 5.74
CA VAL A 319 2.59 -7.92 6.09
C VAL A 319 2.49 -9.00 5.02
N VAL A 320 3.55 -9.29 4.29
CA VAL A 320 3.63 -10.42 3.37
C VAL A 320 4.51 -11.49 4.00
N PRO A 321 4.00 -12.65 4.37
CA PRO A 321 4.84 -13.75 4.84
C PRO A 321 5.57 -14.40 3.68
N VAL A 322 6.88 -14.50 3.78
CA VAL A 322 7.68 -15.43 2.99
C VAL A 322 7.62 -16.79 3.68
N VAL A 323 7.11 -17.81 2.96
CA VAL A 323 7.08 -19.18 3.46
C VAL A 323 8.50 -19.70 3.64
N GLY A 324 8.98 -19.71 4.90
CA GLY A 324 10.07 -20.56 5.34
C GLY A 324 9.46 -21.55 6.33
N ARG A 325 9.69 -22.85 6.15
CA ARG A 325 9.31 -23.86 7.16
C ARG A 325 9.97 -23.47 8.47
N CYS A 326 9.17 -23.17 9.48
CA CYS A 326 9.66 -23.08 10.85
C CYS A 326 9.73 -24.51 11.40
N ALA A 327 10.94 -24.99 11.69
CA ALA A 327 11.17 -26.31 12.28
C ALA A 327 11.03 -26.31 13.80
N ASP A 328 10.57 -25.25 14.44
CA ASP A 328 10.42 -25.16 15.89
C ASP A 328 9.22 -24.28 16.26
N CYS A 329 8.00 -24.85 16.15
CA CYS A 329 6.81 -24.31 16.79
C CYS A 329 6.25 -25.28 17.83
N ASP A 330 7.07 -25.58 18.86
CA ASP A 330 6.64 -26.21 20.10
C ASP A 330 6.96 -25.27 21.27
N CYS A 331 6.34 -24.15 21.36
CA CYS A 331 6.37 -23.30 22.55
C CYS A 331 5.16 -22.38 22.60
N VAL A 332 4.00 -22.89 22.98
CA VAL A 332 3.02 -22.21 23.86
C VAL A 332 2.01 -23.27 24.35
N ALA A 333 2.37 -24.01 25.35
CA ALA A 333 1.47 -24.64 26.30
C ALA A 333 2.20 -24.75 27.64
N GLY A 334 1.99 -23.79 28.50
CA GLY A 334 2.55 -23.77 29.83
C GLY A 334 2.08 -22.55 30.62
N GLY A 335 0.81 -22.55 31.00
CA GLY A 335 0.34 -21.68 32.06
C GLY A 335 0.82 -22.21 33.42
N PRO A 336 1.26 -21.34 34.35
CA PRO A 336 1.48 -21.77 35.72
C PRO A 336 0.14 -21.78 36.46
N GLY A 337 -0.23 -22.98 36.92
CA GLY A 337 -1.20 -23.14 38.00
C GLY A 337 -0.60 -22.76 39.35
N ARG A 338 -1.42 -22.17 40.13
CA ARG A 338 -1.54 -21.81 41.54
C ARG A 338 -1.41 -20.35 41.84
#